data_ebf10bc794084b72304920ceb417e6ae
#
_entry.id   ebf10bc794084b72304920ceb417e6ae
#
_cell.length_a   1.000
_cell.length_b   1.000
_cell.length_c   1.000
_cell.angle_alpha   90.00
_cell.angle_beta   90.00
_cell.angle_gamma   90.00
#
_symmetry.space_group_name_H-M   'P 1'
#
loop_
_entity.id
_entity.type
_entity.pdbx_description
1 polymer ?
#
loop_
_entity_poly.entity_id
_entity_poly.type
_entity_poly.pdbx_seq_one_letter_code
_entity_poly.pdbx_strand_id
1 'polypeptide(L)'
;MKILALVDLHSSLKALEVITKKVKKEKPDAIACAGDLTIFEQGMKYILFELSKLKIPCFIIHGNHETEDDMRNVCKMFPNLIFLHKKSHVVDDTIFLGYGGGGFSTEDKGFEKVSKQFETKLKPYKERVLITHAPPYNTRLDKIMEKHCGSKPIRKFIDKNKITLNVCGHLHENAEKEDKIKDTRVINPGPLGKMITI
;
A
#
# COMPACT_ATOMS: atom_id res chain seq x y z
N MET A 1 -7.95 1.84 -14.88
CA MET A 1 -7.21 0.68 -14.35
C MET A 1 -7.95 0.08 -13.15
N LYS A 2 -8.03 -1.25 -13.06
CA LYS A 2 -8.72 -1.97 -11.97
C LYS A 2 -7.66 -2.54 -11.01
N ILE A 3 -7.67 -2.12 -9.76
CA ILE A 3 -6.65 -2.43 -8.76
C ILE A 3 -7.30 -3.21 -7.60
N LEU A 4 -6.73 -4.33 -7.19
CA LEU A 4 -7.03 -4.95 -5.91
C LEU A 4 -6.07 -4.39 -4.85
N ALA A 5 -6.59 -3.56 -3.96
CA ALA A 5 -5.84 -3.06 -2.81
C ALA A 5 -6.00 -3.99 -1.61
N LEU A 6 -4.93 -4.22 -0.85
CA LEU A 6 -4.93 -5.03 0.38
C LEU A 6 -3.85 -4.56 1.36
N VAL A 7 -4.05 -4.86 2.64
CA VAL A 7 -3.12 -4.51 3.73
C VAL A 7 -3.42 -5.40 4.95
N ASP A 8 -2.48 -5.49 5.87
CA ASP A 8 -2.64 -6.11 7.19
C ASP A 8 -3.17 -7.57 7.10
N LEU A 9 -2.60 -8.36 6.18
CA LEU A 9 -2.97 -9.76 5.98
C LEU A 9 -2.61 -10.64 7.20
N HIS A 10 -1.50 -10.29 7.88
CA HIS A 10 -1.02 -10.97 9.09
C HIS A 10 -1.02 -12.50 9.00
N SER A 11 -0.45 -13.04 7.93
CA SER A 11 -0.35 -14.48 7.65
C SER A 11 -1.70 -15.22 7.60
N SER A 12 -2.82 -14.51 7.43
CA SER A 12 -4.15 -15.11 7.37
C SER A 12 -4.37 -15.87 6.06
N LEU A 13 -4.32 -17.20 6.14
CA LEU A 13 -4.60 -18.07 4.97
C LEU A 13 -6.03 -17.91 4.46
N LYS A 14 -6.99 -17.64 5.36
CA LYS A 14 -8.37 -17.36 4.99
C LYS A 14 -8.49 -16.08 4.14
N ALA A 15 -7.80 -15.01 4.54
CA ALA A 15 -7.78 -13.77 3.77
C ALA A 15 -7.09 -13.99 2.40
N LEU A 16 -5.99 -14.72 2.37
CA LEU A 16 -5.29 -15.07 1.12
C LEU A 16 -6.18 -15.87 0.15
N GLU A 17 -6.99 -16.80 0.66
CA GLU A 17 -7.98 -17.53 -0.14
C GLU A 17 -9.04 -16.58 -0.74
N VAL A 18 -9.57 -15.66 0.07
CA VAL A 18 -10.54 -14.64 -0.39
C VAL A 18 -9.92 -13.76 -1.48
N ILE A 19 -8.69 -13.28 -1.29
CA ILE A 19 -7.94 -12.48 -2.27
C ILE A 19 -7.80 -13.27 -3.58
N THR A 20 -7.38 -14.53 -3.50
CA THR A 20 -7.23 -15.41 -4.67
C THR A 20 -8.54 -15.57 -5.44
N LYS A 21 -9.65 -15.78 -4.73
CA LYS A 21 -11.00 -15.88 -5.35
C LYS A 21 -11.40 -14.56 -6.01
N LYS A 22 -11.14 -13.40 -5.35
CA LYS A 22 -11.41 -12.07 -5.92
C LYS A 22 -10.63 -11.84 -7.22
N VAL A 23 -9.32 -12.13 -7.22
CA VAL A 23 -8.49 -11.98 -8.43
C VAL A 23 -9.03 -12.82 -9.58
N LYS A 24 -9.37 -14.09 -9.35
CA LYS A 24 -9.92 -14.98 -10.39
C LYS A 24 -11.25 -14.48 -10.94
N LYS A 25 -12.13 -13.98 -10.07
CA LYS A 25 -13.47 -13.50 -10.44
C LYS A 25 -13.43 -12.13 -11.12
N GLU A 26 -12.68 -11.20 -10.56
CA GLU A 26 -12.77 -9.78 -10.93
C GLU A 26 -11.66 -9.30 -11.86
N LYS A 27 -10.60 -10.12 -12.02
CA LYS A 27 -9.48 -9.91 -12.94
C LYS A 27 -8.90 -8.50 -12.87
N PRO A 28 -8.32 -8.09 -11.73
CA PRO A 28 -7.65 -6.80 -11.62
C PRO A 28 -6.41 -6.73 -12.51
N ASP A 29 -6.06 -5.52 -12.94
CA ASP A 29 -4.86 -5.26 -13.72
C ASP A 29 -3.59 -5.29 -12.84
N ALA A 30 -3.73 -4.97 -11.54
CA ALA A 30 -2.66 -4.96 -10.56
C ALA A 30 -3.16 -5.19 -9.14
N ILE A 31 -2.24 -5.57 -8.23
CA ILE A 31 -2.43 -5.60 -6.79
C ILE A 31 -1.59 -4.49 -6.16
N ALA A 32 -2.18 -3.72 -5.24
CA ALA A 32 -1.50 -2.75 -4.39
C ALA A 32 -1.53 -3.25 -2.94
N CYS A 33 -0.37 -3.67 -2.42
CA CYS A 33 -0.23 -4.22 -1.08
C CYS A 33 0.50 -3.24 -0.17
N ALA A 34 -0.20 -2.74 0.86
CA ALA A 34 0.29 -1.70 1.76
C ALA A 34 1.01 -2.24 3.02
N GLY A 35 1.55 -3.46 2.97
CA GLY A 35 2.39 -4.04 4.03
C GLY A 35 1.63 -4.89 5.05
N ASP A 36 2.35 -5.32 6.08
CA ASP A 36 1.90 -6.24 7.14
C ASP A 36 1.23 -7.50 6.57
N LEU A 37 1.92 -8.10 5.58
CA LEU A 37 1.51 -9.39 5.01
C LEU A 37 1.67 -10.54 6.00
N THR A 38 2.59 -10.39 6.96
CA THR A 38 2.98 -11.42 7.91
C THR A 38 2.89 -10.92 9.36
N ILE A 39 3.08 -11.82 10.30
CA ILE A 39 3.35 -11.50 11.71
C ILE A 39 4.82 -11.79 11.95
N PHE A 40 5.64 -10.72 12.13
CA PHE A 40 7.08 -10.81 12.36
C PHE A 40 7.76 -11.78 11.37
N GLU A 41 7.49 -11.60 10.07
CA GLU A 41 8.07 -12.35 8.96
C GLU A 41 7.71 -13.85 8.90
N GLN A 42 6.87 -14.34 9.83
CA GLN A 42 6.47 -15.74 9.85
C GLN A 42 5.69 -16.14 8.60
N GLY A 43 6.21 -17.12 7.88
CA GLY A 43 5.60 -17.63 6.66
C GLY A 43 5.72 -16.71 5.45
N MET A 44 6.56 -15.66 5.47
CA MET A 44 6.69 -14.66 4.40
C MET A 44 6.89 -15.30 3.02
N LYS A 45 7.82 -16.25 2.89
CA LYS A 45 8.07 -16.95 1.61
C LYS A 45 6.81 -17.64 1.09
N TYR A 46 6.04 -18.27 1.98
CA TYR A 46 4.81 -18.95 1.60
C TYR A 46 3.74 -17.95 1.12
N ILE A 47 3.49 -16.90 1.87
CA ILE A 47 2.49 -15.86 1.50
C ILE A 47 2.85 -15.23 0.16
N LEU A 48 4.11 -14.83 -0.03
CA LEU A 48 4.56 -14.22 -1.27
C LEU A 48 4.54 -15.22 -2.45
N PHE A 49 4.88 -16.49 -2.21
CA PHE A 49 4.71 -17.54 -3.21
C PHE A 49 3.26 -17.69 -3.66
N GLU A 50 2.29 -17.71 -2.73
CA GLU A 50 0.87 -17.78 -3.07
C GLU A 50 0.42 -16.54 -3.86
N LEU A 51 0.84 -15.33 -3.47
CA LEU A 51 0.57 -14.11 -4.23
C LEU A 51 1.19 -14.16 -5.64
N SER A 52 2.38 -14.74 -5.79
CA SER A 52 3.05 -14.84 -7.08
C SER A 52 2.29 -15.72 -8.09
N LYS A 53 1.56 -16.73 -7.62
CA LYS A 53 0.71 -17.60 -8.48
C LYS A 53 -0.43 -16.84 -9.16
N LEU A 54 -0.77 -15.65 -8.69
CA LEU A 54 -1.82 -14.82 -9.31
C LEU A 54 -1.40 -14.27 -10.67
N LYS A 55 -0.09 -14.25 -10.98
CA LYS A 55 0.50 -13.89 -12.30
C LYS A 55 0.12 -12.49 -12.80
N ILE A 56 -0.23 -11.59 -11.90
CA ILE A 56 -0.48 -10.16 -12.19
C ILE A 56 0.55 -9.33 -11.41
N PRO A 57 0.87 -8.11 -11.86
CA PRO A 57 1.78 -7.22 -11.12
C PRO A 57 1.28 -6.97 -9.70
N CYS A 58 2.13 -7.24 -8.71
CA CYS A 58 1.82 -7.00 -7.31
C CYS A 58 2.84 -6.01 -6.74
N PHE A 59 2.40 -4.79 -6.47
CA PHE A 59 3.20 -3.72 -5.88
C PHE A 59 3.16 -3.85 -4.37
N ILE A 60 4.31 -4.16 -3.76
CA ILE A 60 4.41 -4.53 -2.35
C ILE A 60 5.34 -3.55 -1.64
N ILE A 61 4.91 -3.06 -0.51
CA ILE A 61 5.76 -2.43 0.50
C ILE A 61 5.75 -3.29 1.77
N HIS A 62 6.76 -3.13 2.63
CA HIS A 62 6.72 -3.74 3.97
C HIS A 62 5.89 -2.87 4.94
N GLY A 63 5.30 -3.46 5.95
CA GLY A 63 4.70 -2.75 7.06
C GLY A 63 5.68 -2.63 8.24
N ASN A 64 5.19 -2.69 9.47
CA ASN A 64 6.04 -2.73 10.66
C ASN A 64 6.33 -4.17 11.14
N HIS A 65 5.66 -5.17 10.61
CA HIS A 65 5.90 -6.59 10.89
C HIS A 65 6.95 -7.24 9.99
N GLU A 66 7.44 -6.54 8.97
CA GLU A 66 8.50 -7.02 8.09
C GLU A 66 9.65 -6.03 8.01
N THR A 67 10.86 -6.54 7.78
CA THR A 67 12.01 -5.69 7.45
C THR A 67 12.04 -5.33 5.97
N GLU A 68 12.64 -4.17 5.64
CA GLU A 68 12.84 -3.75 4.25
C GLU A 68 13.65 -4.78 3.46
N ASP A 69 14.71 -5.34 4.10
CA ASP A 69 15.66 -6.23 3.43
C ASP A 69 15.06 -7.62 3.14
N ASP A 70 14.38 -8.21 4.12
CA ASP A 70 13.78 -9.54 3.94
C ASP A 70 12.64 -9.50 2.94
N MET A 71 11.74 -8.50 3.01
CA MET A 71 10.68 -8.33 2.02
C MET A 71 11.24 -8.16 0.62
N ARG A 72 12.30 -7.33 0.46
CA ARG A 72 12.98 -7.12 -0.81
C ARG A 72 13.58 -8.41 -1.36
N ASN A 73 14.24 -9.19 -0.50
CA ASN A 73 14.92 -10.41 -0.90
C ASN A 73 13.95 -11.49 -1.34
N VAL A 74 12.83 -11.66 -0.63
CA VAL A 74 11.81 -12.64 -1.02
C VAL A 74 11.07 -12.19 -2.28
N CYS A 75 10.71 -10.91 -2.44
CA CYS A 75 10.08 -10.41 -3.67
C CYS A 75 10.93 -10.67 -4.92
N LYS A 76 12.26 -10.55 -4.83
CA LYS A 76 13.17 -10.83 -5.96
C LYS A 76 13.06 -12.26 -6.50
N MET A 77 12.53 -13.20 -5.73
CA MET A 77 12.37 -14.60 -6.16
C MET A 77 11.22 -14.77 -7.17
N PHE A 78 10.35 -13.76 -7.31
CA PHE A 78 9.12 -13.86 -8.11
C PHE A 78 8.99 -12.65 -9.03
N PRO A 79 8.93 -12.86 -10.36
CA PRO A 79 9.04 -11.75 -11.34
C PRO A 79 7.85 -10.77 -11.32
N ASN A 80 6.67 -11.20 -10.85
CA ASN A 80 5.48 -10.37 -10.76
C ASN A 80 5.30 -9.67 -9.39
N LEU A 81 6.18 -9.93 -8.42
CA LEU A 81 6.19 -9.24 -7.13
C LEU A 81 7.20 -8.10 -7.16
N ILE A 82 6.71 -6.88 -7.14
CA ILE A 82 7.51 -5.67 -7.29
C ILE A 82 7.61 -4.99 -5.93
N PHE A 83 8.80 -5.12 -5.27
CA PHE A 83 9.05 -4.42 -4.01
C PHE A 83 9.24 -2.93 -4.28
N LEU A 84 8.27 -2.13 -3.84
CA LEU A 84 8.10 -0.74 -4.24
C LEU A 84 8.62 0.28 -3.21
N HIS A 85 9.06 -0.13 -2.01
CA HIS A 85 9.51 0.81 -0.97
C HIS A 85 10.59 1.77 -1.49
N LYS A 86 10.36 3.08 -1.32
CA LYS A 86 11.19 4.20 -1.81
C LYS A 86 11.37 4.22 -3.33
N LYS A 87 10.49 3.57 -4.06
CA LYS A 87 10.55 3.43 -5.52
C LYS A 87 9.23 3.83 -6.18
N SER A 88 9.29 3.93 -7.51
CA SER A 88 8.13 4.09 -8.36
C SER A 88 8.14 3.05 -9.46
N HIS A 89 6.96 2.67 -9.92
CA HIS A 89 6.76 1.80 -11.08
C HIS A 89 5.63 2.35 -11.93
N VAL A 90 5.73 2.18 -13.23
CA VAL A 90 4.73 2.71 -14.18
C VAL A 90 4.07 1.55 -14.91
N VAL A 91 2.75 1.59 -14.98
CA VAL A 91 1.94 0.71 -15.82
C VAL A 91 1.01 1.61 -16.63
N ASP A 92 1.13 1.59 -17.93
CA ASP A 92 0.42 2.49 -18.85
C ASP A 92 0.57 3.96 -18.40
N ASP A 93 -0.54 4.69 -18.21
CA ASP A 93 -0.58 6.08 -17.76
C ASP A 93 -0.60 6.25 -16.23
N THR A 94 -0.41 5.15 -15.48
CA THR A 94 -0.47 5.15 -14.03
C THR A 94 0.91 4.99 -13.41
N ILE A 95 1.29 5.91 -12.52
CA ILE A 95 2.49 5.76 -11.69
C ILE A 95 2.11 5.28 -10.28
N PHE A 96 2.77 4.21 -9.85
CA PHE A 96 2.71 3.68 -8.48
C PHE A 96 3.93 4.15 -7.71
N LEU A 97 3.70 4.71 -6.53
CA LEU A 97 4.72 5.16 -5.58
C LEU A 97 4.58 4.36 -4.30
N GLY A 98 5.67 3.85 -3.74
CA GLY A 98 5.61 3.03 -2.53
C GLY A 98 6.52 3.54 -1.41
N TYR A 99 5.96 3.57 -0.19
CA TYR A 99 6.72 3.87 1.01
C TYR A 99 6.22 3.02 2.18
N GLY A 100 7.00 2.02 2.56
CA GLY A 100 6.70 1.08 3.64
C GLY A 100 7.32 1.48 4.96
N GLY A 101 7.02 0.69 5.97
CA GLY A 101 7.39 0.97 7.34
C GLY A 101 6.49 2.04 7.96
N GLY A 102 6.91 2.53 9.08
CA GLY A 102 6.15 3.50 9.86
C GLY A 102 5.70 2.90 11.18
N GLY A 103 5.25 3.74 12.04
CA GLY A 103 4.77 3.43 13.38
C GLY A 103 3.83 4.53 13.84
N PHE A 104 3.68 4.69 15.14
CA PHE A 104 2.78 5.69 15.71
C PHE A 104 3.33 7.12 15.75
N SER A 105 4.45 7.39 15.06
CA SER A 105 4.97 8.76 14.94
C SER A 105 4.24 9.54 13.87
N THR A 106 3.79 10.74 14.21
CA THR A 106 3.19 11.67 13.23
C THR A 106 4.23 12.35 12.34
N GLU A 107 5.51 12.25 12.68
CA GLU A 107 6.63 12.80 11.91
C GLU A 107 7.39 11.66 11.22
N ASP A 108 7.80 11.87 9.97
CA ASP A 108 8.54 10.87 9.19
C ASP A 108 9.55 11.57 8.26
N LYS A 109 10.77 11.79 8.78
CA LYS A 109 11.88 12.39 8.01
C LYS A 109 12.30 11.52 6.81
N GLY A 110 12.12 10.20 6.89
CA GLY A 110 12.38 9.28 5.79
C GLY A 110 11.46 9.55 4.62
N PHE A 111 10.15 9.64 4.88
CA PHE A 111 9.19 9.99 3.85
C PHE A 111 9.43 11.39 3.30
N GLU A 112 9.74 12.40 4.12
CA GLU A 112 10.05 13.76 3.66
C GLU A 112 11.20 13.78 2.64
N LYS A 113 12.23 12.96 2.85
CA LYS A 113 13.35 12.82 1.91
C LYS A 113 12.90 12.15 0.59
N VAL A 114 12.16 11.06 0.69
CA VAL A 114 11.70 10.28 -0.47
C VAL A 114 10.64 11.04 -1.27
N SER A 115 9.77 11.79 -0.61
CA SER A 115 8.72 12.57 -1.27
C SER A 115 9.25 13.56 -2.30
N LYS A 116 10.40 14.17 -2.05
CA LYS A 116 11.07 15.06 -3.02
C LYS A 116 11.46 14.34 -4.30
N GLN A 117 11.90 13.09 -4.19
CA GLN A 117 12.21 12.25 -5.37
C GLN A 117 10.94 11.83 -6.12
N PHE A 118 9.85 11.55 -5.39
CA PHE A 118 8.56 11.22 -5.99
C PHE A 118 8.00 12.41 -6.77
N GLU A 119 8.06 13.63 -6.24
CA GLU A 119 7.58 14.84 -6.90
C GLU A 119 8.19 15.04 -8.30
N THR A 120 9.47 14.72 -8.49
CA THR A 120 10.12 14.87 -9.79
C THR A 120 9.58 13.93 -10.88
N LYS A 121 8.90 12.84 -10.47
CA LYS A 121 8.43 11.79 -11.38
C LYS A 121 6.95 11.92 -11.75
N LEU A 122 6.17 12.76 -11.05
CA LEU A 122 4.71 12.77 -11.18
C LEU A 122 4.18 13.38 -12.48
N LYS A 123 4.90 14.37 -13.03
CA LYS A 123 4.37 15.23 -14.13
C LYS A 123 3.78 14.48 -15.32
N PRO A 124 4.43 13.44 -15.89
CA PRO A 124 3.93 12.85 -17.12
C PRO A 124 2.69 11.95 -16.92
N TYR A 125 2.34 11.60 -15.66
CA TYR A 125 1.30 10.60 -15.41
C TYR A 125 -0.01 11.24 -14.99
N LYS A 126 -1.10 10.74 -15.58
CA LYS A 126 -2.46 11.17 -15.30
C LYS A 126 -2.95 10.58 -13.97
N GLU A 127 -2.75 9.29 -13.79
CA GLU A 127 -3.15 8.57 -12.60
C GLU A 127 -1.94 8.32 -11.68
N ARG A 128 -2.10 8.59 -10.38
CA ARG A 128 -1.03 8.57 -9.38
C ARG A 128 -1.49 7.81 -8.16
N VAL A 129 -0.94 6.62 -7.97
CA VAL A 129 -1.26 5.75 -6.84
C VAL A 129 -0.11 5.80 -5.83
N LEU A 130 -0.42 6.23 -4.62
CA LEU A 130 0.51 6.22 -3.48
C LEU A 130 0.16 5.06 -2.56
N ILE A 131 1.12 4.17 -2.32
CA ILE A 131 0.99 3.04 -1.40
C ILE A 131 1.87 3.34 -0.18
N THR A 132 1.24 3.49 1.00
CA THR A 132 1.93 3.75 2.27
C THR A 132 1.43 2.79 3.33
N HIS A 133 2.29 2.35 4.28
CA HIS A 133 1.76 1.56 5.39
C HIS A 133 1.03 2.47 6.39
N ALA A 134 1.67 3.54 6.85
CA ALA A 134 1.03 4.51 7.71
C ALA A 134 -0.06 5.32 6.97
N PRO A 135 -1.21 5.60 7.61
CA PRO A 135 -2.23 6.46 7.05
C PRO A 135 -1.82 7.95 7.06
N PRO A 136 -2.35 8.79 6.16
CA PRO A 136 -2.14 10.23 6.20
C PRO A 136 -2.86 10.87 7.40
N TYR A 137 -2.21 11.86 8.01
CA TYR A 137 -2.72 12.61 9.17
C TYR A 137 -4.05 13.32 8.88
N ASN A 138 -4.91 13.39 9.91
CA ASN A 138 -6.20 14.07 9.89
C ASN A 138 -7.17 13.51 8.84
N THR A 139 -7.38 12.19 8.92
CA THR A 139 -8.37 11.43 8.15
C THR A 139 -9.19 10.53 9.08
N ARG A 140 -10.20 9.86 8.54
CA ARG A 140 -10.92 8.82 9.29
C ARG A 140 -10.09 7.55 9.49
N LEU A 141 -8.98 7.41 8.75
CA LEU A 141 -8.15 6.22 8.75
C LEU A 141 -7.01 6.28 9.76
N ASP A 142 -6.74 7.46 10.34
CA ASP A 142 -5.62 7.67 11.26
C ASP A 142 -6.02 7.89 12.71
N LYS A 143 -7.27 7.65 13.06
CA LYS A 143 -7.76 7.84 14.43
C LYS A 143 -7.55 6.59 15.28
N ILE A 144 -6.97 6.80 16.47
CA ILE A 144 -7.03 5.88 17.60
C ILE A 144 -7.81 6.57 18.68
N MET A 145 -9.00 6.05 19.01
CA MET A 145 -10.00 6.78 19.80
C MET A 145 -10.26 8.15 19.15
N GLU A 146 -10.02 9.27 19.86
CA GLU A 146 -10.24 10.62 19.34
C GLU A 146 -8.95 11.32 18.84
N LYS A 147 -7.80 10.63 18.87
CA LYS A 147 -6.51 11.21 18.49
C LYS A 147 -6.10 10.80 17.08
N HIS A 148 -5.61 11.77 16.31
CA HIS A 148 -4.99 11.51 15.02
C HIS A 148 -3.54 11.05 15.20
N CYS A 149 -3.20 9.88 14.67
CA CYS A 149 -1.89 9.23 14.79
C CYS A 149 -1.19 9.02 13.43
N GLY A 150 -1.78 9.50 12.34
CA GLY A 150 -1.23 9.34 11.00
C GLY A 150 -0.04 10.25 10.70
N SER A 151 0.56 10.04 9.55
CA SER A 151 1.76 10.75 9.09
C SER A 151 1.42 12.13 8.51
N LYS A 152 1.94 13.19 9.11
CA LYS A 152 1.84 14.57 8.60
C LYS A 152 2.61 14.76 7.28
N PRO A 153 3.81 14.20 7.09
CA PRO A 153 4.51 14.29 5.81
C PRO A 153 3.74 13.64 4.66
N ILE A 154 3.11 12.47 4.88
CA ILE A 154 2.27 11.81 3.86
C ILE A 154 1.06 12.72 3.53
N ARG A 155 0.39 13.26 4.55
CA ARG A 155 -0.70 14.21 4.36
C ARG A 155 -0.27 15.42 3.53
N LYS A 156 0.84 16.06 3.88
CA LYS A 156 1.40 17.21 3.17
C LYS A 156 1.72 16.88 1.69
N PHE A 157 2.27 15.68 1.45
CA PHE A 157 2.57 15.23 0.09
C PHE A 157 1.29 15.09 -0.75
N ILE A 158 0.24 14.47 -0.19
CA ILE A 158 -1.06 14.34 -0.87
C ILE A 158 -1.70 15.71 -1.13
N ASP A 159 -1.68 16.60 -0.15
CA ASP A 159 -2.25 17.97 -0.28
C ASP A 159 -1.59 18.79 -1.41
N LYS A 160 -0.30 18.55 -1.65
CA LYS A 160 0.50 19.26 -2.65
C LYS A 160 0.42 18.65 -4.04
N ASN A 161 0.30 17.33 -4.12
CA ASN A 161 0.47 16.57 -5.36
C ASN A 161 -0.82 15.86 -5.74
N LYS A 162 -1.43 16.16 -6.85
CA LYS A 162 -2.69 15.52 -7.30
C LYS A 162 -2.59 13.98 -7.35
N ILE A 163 -2.63 13.33 -6.17
CA ILE A 163 -2.67 11.88 -6.02
C ILE A 163 -4.10 11.42 -6.30
N THR A 164 -4.27 10.40 -7.13
CA THR A 164 -5.58 9.83 -7.44
C THR A 164 -6.07 8.94 -6.31
N LEU A 165 -5.19 8.06 -5.82
CA LEU A 165 -5.48 7.06 -4.81
C LEU A 165 -4.31 6.93 -3.82
N ASN A 166 -4.62 6.95 -2.52
CA ASN A 166 -3.71 6.48 -1.48
C ASN A 166 -4.27 5.21 -0.84
N VAL A 167 -3.46 4.14 -0.86
CA VAL A 167 -3.73 2.88 -0.16
C VAL A 167 -2.88 2.84 1.09
N CYS A 168 -3.48 2.66 2.26
CA CYS A 168 -2.77 2.62 3.54
C CYS A 168 -3.38 1.56 4.48
N GLY A 169 -2.77 1.33 5.65
CA GLY A 169 -3.20 0.36 6.65
C GLY A 169 -2.77 0.73 8.06
N HIS A 170 -2.10 -0.21 8.77
CA HIS A 170 -1.49 -0.07 10.09
C HIS A 170 -2.50 0.03 11.25
N LEU A 171 -3.52 0.85 11.18
CA LEU A 171 -4.52 1.02 12.23
C LEU A 171 -5.71 0.12 11.94
N HIS A 172 -5.71 -1.08 12.54
CA HIS A 172 -6.68 -2.16 12.25
C HIS A 172 -8.11 -1.77 12.58
N GLU A 173 -8.34 -0.91 13.58
CA GLU A 173 -9.65 -0.36 13.94
C GLU A 173 -10.26 0.51 12.82
N ASN A 174 -9.45 0.88 11.84
CA ASN A 174 -9.87 1.64 10.68
C ASN A 174 -9.90 0.81 9.38
N ALA A 175 -9.79 -0.52 9.49
CA ALA A 175 -9.92 -1.41 8.33
C ALA A 175 -11.27 -1.18 7.61
N GLU A 176 -11.24 -1.31 6.27
CA GLU A 176 -12.38 -1.14 5.37
C GLU A 176 -12.96 0.29 5.29
N LYS A 177 -12.35 1.26 5.98
CA LYS A 177 -12.75 2.67 5.91
C LYS A 177 -12.13 3.39 4.72
N GLU A 178 -12.81 4.44 4.29
CA GLU A 178 -12.36 5.36 3.24
C GLU A 178 -12.54 6.81 3.68
N ASP A 179 -11.73 7.68 3.10
CA ASP A 179 -11.83 9.13 3.26
C ASP A 179 -11.34 9.83 1.99
N LYS A 180 -11.43 11.16 1.97
CA LYS A 180 -10.92 12.00 0.90
C LYS A 180 -10.03 13.11 1.45
N ILE A 181 -8.94 13.36 0.73
CA ILE A 181 -8.11 14.56 0.89
C ILE A 181 -8.20 15.32 -0.41
N LYS A 182 -9.02 16.38 -0.46
CA LYS A 182 -9.39 17.06 -1.72
C LYS A 182 -9.98 16.05 -2.72
N ASP A 183 -9.33 15.86 -3.87
CA ASP A 183 -9.74 14.90 -4.91
C ASP A 183 -9.13 13.51 -4.72
N THR A 184 -8.16 13.37 -3.80
CA THR A 184 -7.51 12.08 -3.52
C THR A 184 -8.42 11.17 -2.72
N ARG A 185 -8.71 9.98 -3.25
CA ARG A 185 -9.34 8.90 -2.49
C ARG A 185 -8.31 8.24 -1.58
N VAL A 186 -8.60 8.12 -0.29
CA VAL A 186 -7.74 7.48 0.71
C VAL A 186 -8.46 6.27 1.27
N ILE A 187 -7.81 5.11 1.25
CA ILE A 187 -8.47 3.87 1.67
C ILE A 187 -7.57 3.02 2.57
N ASN A 188 -8.18 2.40 3.57
CA ASN A 188 -7.67 1.21 4.24
C ASN A 188 -8.50 0.01 3.76
N PRO A 189 -8.00 -0.82 2.84
CA PRO A 189 -8.79 -1.88 2.24
C PRO A 189 -9.03 -3.07 3.17
N GLY A 190 -8.30 -3.15 4.28
CA GLY A 190 -8.28 -4.30 5.18
C GLY A 190 -7.68 -5.57 4.56
N PRO A 191 -7.65 -6.67 5.34
CA PRO A 191 -6.98 -7.92 4.94
C PRO A 191 -7.70 -8.68 3.83
N LEU A 192 -9.01 -8.50 3.67
CA LEU A 192 -9.78 -9.17 2.63
C LEU A 192 -9.67 -8.50 1.27
N GLY A 193 -9.02 -7.35 1.21
CA GLY A 193 -8.80 -6.58 0.01
C GLY A 193 -10.06 -5.94 -0.58
N LYS A 194 -9.87 -4.82 -1.28
CA LYS A 194 -10.94 -4.05 -1.92
C LYS A 194 -10.61 -3.79 -3.39
N MET A 195 -11.58 -4.05 -4.28
CA MET A 195 -11.46 -3.70 -5.69
C MET A 195 -11.72 -2.21 -5.90
N ILE A 196 -10.86 -1.57 -6.71
CA ILE A 196 -10.92 -0.14 -6.99
C ILE A 196 -10.70 0.07 -8.47
N THR A 197 -11.47 0.96 -9.06
CA THR A 197 -11.24 1.47 -10.41
C THR A 197 -10.78 2.92 -10.32
N ILE A 198 -9.70 3.25 -10.99
CA ILE A 198 -9.17 4.58 -11.21
C ILE A 198 -9.15 4.92 -12.68
#